data_399e3b62173abbcc22ae6b45d7c07133
#
_entry.id   399e3b62173abbcc22ae6b45d7c07133
#
_cell.length_a   1.000
_cell.length_b   1.000
_cell.length_c   1.000
_cell.angle_alpha   90.00
_cell.angle_beta   90.00
_cell.angle_gamma   90.00
#
_symmetry.space_group_name_H-M   'P 1'
#
loop_
_entity.id
_entity.type
_entity.pdbx_description
1 polymer ?
#
loop_
_entity_poly.entity_id
_entity_poly.type
_entity_poly.pdbx_seq_one_letter_code
_entity_poly.pdbx_strand_id
1 'polypeptide(L)'
;RVGAGAKSHRSCRTVTMFPHKSPGKNALRALLCAISLVCTGSLAQWLPARLTDPGDGMLDLSEHLLEHRGILPVPIVITEPAVGYGGGLVGIFFDKPLGDALKTSLGETGKAVPPNITAVGALGTENGTRGAFIGHRHTWQADRDRFLGALGKVDARLDYYGLLGKARAYQLDGVGLMQQLQARAGETDWFFGPRYAWLKVNPAFGDGWPADLDGRPLREVRIGRLSLVGSHDTRDNIFTPTDGHFVEAELVAASPQLGGTSSYQQVNLRGFDWIPMGKPFILALRGDVQTSRGDIPFFAKPFVNLRGIPAVRYQDNNAAVAEVELWWQATPRWSLLGFTGAGRAWGKRDAFSQAETVSTVGAGFRYLIARKLGLHAGIDFATGPQGRAFYIQVGSPWR
;
A
#
# COMPACT_ATOMS: atom_id res chain seq x y z
N ARG A 1 10.03 -39.25 65.97
CA ARG A 1 9.16 -38.10 66.27
C ARG A 1 9.41 -37.11 65.17
N VAL A 2 8.54 -37.12 64.18
CA VAL A 2 7.62 -36.01 63.76
C VAL A 2 8.35 -34.70 63.39
N GLY A 3 8.36 -34.32 62.20
CA GLY A 3 7.36 -33.63 61.55
C GLY A 3 7.67 -32.96 60.23
N ALA A 4 6.67 -32.97 59.52
CA ALA A 4 6.12 -32.01 58.58
C ALA A 4 6.95 -31.47 57.38
N GLY A 5 6.55 -31.99 56.23
CA GLY A 5 6.89 -31.46 54.89
C GLY A 5 6.19 -30.15 54.58
N ALA A 6 6.91 -29.33 53.84
CA ALA A 6 6.34 -28.18 53.11
C ALA A 6 6.37 -28.49 51.62
N LYS A 7 5.20 -28.72 51.05
CA LYS A 7 4.98 -28.79 49.57
C LYS A 7 5.01 -27.37 49.00
N SER A 8 6.02 -27.08 48.19
CA SER A 8 6.00 -25.87 47.36
C SER A 8 5.12 -26.09 46.12
N HIS A 9 3.97 -25.48 46.06
CA HIS A 9 3.15 -25.36 44.87
C HIS A 9 3.83 -24.44 43.89
N ARG A 10 4.42 -24.99 42.81
CA ARG A 10 4.76 -24.21 41.62
C ARG A 10 3.47 -23.96 40.83
N SER A 11 2.98 -22.74 40.87
CA SER A 11 1.92 -22.26 40.02
C SER A 11 2.44 -22.19 38.57
N CYS A 12 1.97 -23.12 37.75
CA CYS A 12 2.15 -23.08 36.30
C CYS A 12 1.20 -21.98 35.75
N ARG A 13 1.74 -20.80 35.45
CA ARG A 13 0.98 -19.78 34.73
C ARG A 13 0.88 -20.24 33.27
N THR A 14 -0.28 -20.71 32.90
CA THR A 14 -0.69 -20.95 31.52
C THR A 14 -0.68 -19.62 30.77
N VAL A 15 0.24 -19.51 29.83
CA VAL A 15 0.22 -18.40 28.86
C VAL A 15 -0.97 -18.66 27.92
N THR A 16 -2.05 -17.94 28.11
CA THR A 16 -3.20 -17.94 27.20
C THR A 16 -2.76 -17.31 25.87
N MET A 17 -2.50 -18.15 24.87
CA MET A 17 -2.51 -17.74 23.47
C MET A 17 -3.88 -17.14 23.15
N PHE A 18 -3.91 -15.89 22.71
CA PHE A 18 -5.11 -15.27 22.19
C PHE A 18 -5.59 -16.06 20.98
N PRO A 19 -6.84 -16.53 20.95
CA PRO A 19 -7.37 -17.22 19.78
C PRO A 19 -7.53 -16.22 18.65
N HIS A 20 -6.93 -16.51 17.53
CA HIS A 20 -7.18 -15.83 16.25
C HIS A 20 -8.67 -16.02 15.90
N LYS A 21 -9.50 -15.03 16.21
CA LYS A 21 -10.91 -15.03 15.80
C LYS A 21 -10.97 -14.85 14.29
N SER A 22 -11.26 -15.94 13.58
CA SER A 22 -11.71 -15.87 12.19
C SER A 22 -12.91 -14.91 12.07
N PRO A 23 -13.02 -14.11 11.00
CA PRO A 23 -14.17 -13.24 10.80
C PRO A 23 -15.44 -14.06 10.88
N GLY A 24 -16.31 -13.69 11.81
CA GLY A 24 -17.51 -14.46 12.12
C GLY A 24 -18.37 -14.66 10.86
N LYS A 25 -18.94 -15.87 10.71
CA LYS A 25 -19.84 -16.26 9.60
C LYS A 25 -20.94 -15.21 9.31
N ASN A 26 -21.22 -14.35 10.28
CA ASN A 26 -22.18 -13.26 10.19
C ASN A 26 -21.68 -12.04 9.39
N ALA A 27 -20.36 -11.71 9.48
CA ALA A 27 -19.77 -10.62 8.69
C ALA A 27 -19.70 -11.00 7.20
N LEU A 28 -19.35 -12.26 6.91
CA LEU A 28 -19.34 -12.77 5.53
C LEU A 28 -20.76 -12.87 4.94
N ARG A 29 -21.76 -13.26 5.75
CA ARG A 29 -23.17 -13.26 5.34
C ARG A 29 -23.72 -11.85 5.12
N ALA A 30 -23.38 -10.89 5.97
CA ALA A 30 -23.76 -9.48 5.78
C ALA A 30 -23.15 -8.90 4.51
N LEU A 31 -21.87 -9.24 4.22
CA LEU A 31 -21.16 -8.80 3.00
C LEU A 31 -21.78 -9.44 1.75
N LEU A 32 -22.10 -10.74 1.78
CA LEU A 32 -22.79 -11.44 0.68
C LEU A 32 -24.20 -10.91 0.45
N CYS A 33 -24.94 -10.56 1.52
CA CYS A 33 -26.24 -9.91 1.39
C CYS A 33 -26.12 -8.48 0.84
N ALA A 34 -25.10 -7.71 1.19
CA ALA A 34 -24.86 -6.39 0.63
C ALA A 34 -24.51 -6.47 -0.87
N ILE A 35 -23.71 -7.48 -1.28
CA ILE A 35 -23.36 -7.71 -2.67
C ILE A 35 -24.59 -8.18 -3.49
N SER A 36 -25.43 -9.06 -2.94
CA SER A 36 -26.65 -9.50 -3.63
C SER A 36 -27.70 -8.39 -3.78
N LEU A 37 -27.78 -7.45 -2.84
CA LEU A 37 -28.63 -6.27 -2.94
C LEU A 37 -28.17 -5.27 -4.03
N VAL A 38 -26.87 -5.19 -4.32
CA VAL A 38 -26.34 -4.35 -5.42
C VAL A 38 -26.59 -4.98 -6.79
N CYS A 39 -26.73 -6.31 -6.86
CA CYS A 39 -27.00 -7.03 -8.13
C CYS A 39 -28.47 -7.02 -8.57
N THR A 40 -29.40 -6.64 -7.71
CA THR A 40 -30.82 -6.53 -8.09
C THR A 40 -31.12 -5.07 -8.43
N GLY A 41 -31.53 -4.80 -9.67
CA GLY A 41 -31.85 -3.45 -10.19
C GLY A 41 -32.88 -2.61 -9.40
N SER A 42 -33.34 -3.10 -8.25
CA SER A 42 -34.24 -2.42 -7.32
C SER A 42 -33.56 -1.34 -6.47
N LEU A 43 -32.23 -1.32 -6.34
CA LEU A 43 -31.52 -0.25 -5.61
C LEU A 43 -31.35 1.04 -6.43
N ALA A 44 -31.42 0.96 -7.76
CA ALA A 44 -31.29 2.12 -8.65
C ALA A 44 -32.38 3.17 -8.42
N GLN A 45 -33.56 2.76 -7.95
CA GLN A 45 -34.68 3.68 -7.67
C GLN A 45 -34.49 4.56 -6.43
N TRP A 46 -33.53 4.24 -5.56
CA TRP A 46 -33.26 4.96 -4.32
C TRP A 46 -32.01 5.86 -4.39
N LEU A 47 -31.22 5.74 -5.47
CA LEU A 47 -30.01 6.51 -5.62
C LEU A 47 -30.35 7.89 -6.21
N PRO A 48 -29.73 8.99 -5.72
CA PRO A 48 -29.83 10.30 -6.35
C PRO A 48 -29.35 10.22 -7.81
N ALA A 49 -30.02 10.96 -8.70
CA ALA A 49 -29.67 11.00 -10.14
C ALA A 49 -28.18 11.33 -10.40
N ARG A 50 -27.54 12.08 -9.52
CA ARG A 50 -26.10 12.40 -9.59
C ARG A 50 -25.17 11.22 -9.31
N LEU A 51 -25.69 10.12 -8.75
CA LEU A 51 -24.95 8.92 -8.44
C LEU A 51 -25.36 7.75 -9.34
N THR A 52 -26.03 8.05 -10.45
CA THR A 52 -26.59 7.02 -11.35
C THR A 52 -26.18 7.37 -12.79
N ASP A 53 -25.65 6.41 -13.51
CA ASP A 53 -25.39 6.57 -14.94
C ASP A 53 -26.71 6.51 -15.73
N PRO A 54 -27.05 7.53 -16.49
CA PRO A 54 -28.30 7.54 -17.26
C PRO A 54 -28.34 6.47 -18.36
N GLY A 55 -27.20 5.92 -18.78
CA GLY A 55 -27.12 4.90 -19.84
C GLY A 55 -27.47 3.50 -19.39
N ASP A 56 -27.18 3.13 -18.14
CA ASP A 56 -27.46 1.79 -17.61
C ASP A 56 -28.22 1.77 -16.28
N GLY A 57 -28.50 2.95 -15.70
CA GLY A 57 -29.22 3.09 -14.43
C GLY A 57 -28.45 2.59 -13.20
N MET A 58 -27.16 2.26 -13.34
CA MET A 58 -26.35 1.72 -12.24
C MET A 58 -25.59 2.82 -11.50
N LEU A 59 -25.11 2.49 -10.27
CA LEU A 59 -24.30 3.39 -9.46
C LEU A 59 -23.08 3.86 -10.26
N ASP A 60 -22.90 5.18 -10.36
CA ASP A 60 -21.78 5.83 -11.01
C ASP A 60 -21.42 7.14 -10.31
N LEU A 61 -20.20 7.23 -9.81
CA LEU A 61 -19.71 8.42 -9.12
C LEU A 61 -19.04 9.44 -10.06
N SER A 62 -19.05 9.21 -11.38
CA SER A 62 -18.34 10.07 -12.35
C SER A 62 -18.72 11.52 -12.24
N GLU A 63 -20.01 11.85 -12.31
CA GLU A 63 -20.48 13.24 -12.24
C GLU A 63 -20.15 13.87 -10.89
N HIS A 64 -20.38 13.11 -9.80
CA HIS A 64 -20.06 13.57 -8.46
C HIS A 64 -18.57 13.91 -8.31
N LEU A 65 -17.66 13.08 -8.84
CA LEU A 65 -16.21 13.28 -8.75
C LEU A 65 -15.73 14.40 -9.71
N LEU A 66 -16.25 14.43 -10.94
CA LEU A 66 -15.82 15.40 -11.96
C LEU A 66 -16.24 16.82 -11.62
N GLU A 67 -17.42 17.01 -11.03
CA GLU A 67 -17.97 18.32 -10.68
C GLU A 67 -17.64 18.74 -9.24
N HIS A 68 -17.03 17.87 -8.45
CA HIS A 68 -16.77 18.13 -7.04
C HIS A 68 -15.88 19.36 -6.87
N ARG A 69 -16.30 20.23 -5.95
CA ARG A 69 -15.56 21.43 -5.52
C ARG A 69 -15.33 21.36 -4.02
N GLY A 70 -14.16 21.78 -3.58
CA GLY A 70 -13.79 21.79 -2.17
C GLY A 70 -13.19 20.49 -1.69
N ILE A 71 -13.51 20.06 -0.48
CA ILE A 71 -12.92 18.87 0.16
C ILE A 71 -13.79 17.65 -0.13
N LEU A 72 -13.23 16.68 -0.82
CA LEU A 72 -13.83 15.36 -1.03
C LEU A 72 -13.45 14.44 0.14
N PRO A 73 -14.38 14.03 1.01
CA PRO A 73 -14.10 13.06 2.06
C PRO A 73 -14.05 11.65 1.45
N VAL A 74 -12.91 10.97 1.67
CA VAL A 74 -12.69 9.58 1.21
C VAL A 74 -12.46 8.69 2.41
N PRO A 75 -13.37 7.77 2.74
CA PRO A 75 -13.15 6.78 3.79
C PRO A 75 -12.07 5.78 3.34
N ILE A 76 -11.19 5.43 4.28
CA ILE A 76 -10.20 4.36 4.10
C ILE A 76 -10.63 3.16 4.95
N VAL A 77 -10.56 1.97 4.37
CA VAL A 77 -10.71 0.71 5.10
C VAL A 77 -9.36 0.00 5.09
N ILE A 78 -8.86 -0.36 6.27
CA ILE A 78 -7.57 -1.03 6.45
C ILE A 78 -7.85 -2.48 6.79
N THR A 79 -7.25 -3.39 6.01
CA THR A 79 -7.39 -4.83 6.18
C THR A 79 -6.02 -5.52 6.09
N GLU A 80 -4.94 -4.76 6.32
CA GLU A 80 -3.57 -5.26 6.25
C GLU A 80 -3.28 -6.19 7.45
N PRO A 81 -2.91 -7.46 7.22
CA PRO A 81 -2.71 -8.43 8.30
C PRO A 81 -1.66 -8.02 9.35
N ALA A 82 -0.67 -7.21 8.98
CA ALA A 82 0.38 -6.76 9.90
C ALA A 82 -0.11 -5.78 10.97
N VAL A 83 -1.18 -5.03 10.69
CA VAL A 83 -1.74 -4.01 11.61
C VAL A 83 -3.19 -4.29 12.02
N GLY A 84 -3.80 -5.33 11.42
CA GLY A 84 -5.19 -5.70 11.69
C GLY A 84 -6.21 -4.82 10.96
N TYR A 85 -7.46 -4.93 11.39
CA TYR A 85 -8.56 -4.17 10.79
C TYR A 85 -8.59 -2.75 11.31
N GLY A 86 -8.97 -1.83 10.43
CA GLY A 86 -9.05 -0.43 10.82
C GLY A 86 -9.73 0.43 9.78
N GLY A 87 -9.70 1.71 10.04
CA GLY A 87 -10.27 2.68 9.13
C GLY A 87 -9.65 4.05 9.29
N GLY A 88 -10.02 4.94 8.40
CA GLY A 88 -9.58 6.31 8.40
C GLY A 88 -10.44 7.19 7.52
N LEU A 89 -10.11 8.47 7.52
CA LEU A 89 -10.73 9.45 6.66
C LEU A 89 -9.65 10.31 6.02
N VAL A 90 -9.74 10.53 4.72
CA VAL A 90 -8.91 11.47 3.96
C VAL A 90 -9.80 12.53 3.35
N GLY A 91 -9.51 13.79 3.64
CA GLY A 91 -10.05 14.92 2.89
C GLY A 91 -9.11 15.24 1.72
N ILE A 92 -9.63 15.13 0.49
CA ILE A 92 -8.90 15.46 -0.73
C ILE A 92 -9.40 16.80 -1.23
N PHE A 93 -8.50 17.77 -1.37
CA PHE A 93 -8.77 19.08 -1.96
C PHE A 93 -8.13 19.17 -3.33
N PHE A 94 -8.92 19.55 -4.33
CA PHE A 94 -8.49 19.83 -5.69
C PHE A 94 -8.43 21.33 -5.93
N ASP A 95 -7.38 21.82 -6.58
CA ASP A 95 -7.25 23.25 -6.95
C ASP A 95 -8.27 23.68 -8.01
N LYS A 96 -8.71 22.72 -8.84
CA LYS A 96 -9.80 22.89 -9.84
C LYS A 96 -10.65 21.62 -9.85
N PRO A 97 -11.92 21.70 -10.30
CA PRO A 97 -12.72 20.51 -10.53
C PRO A 97 -11.98 19.50 -11.41
N LEU A 98 -12.05 18.23 -11.04
CA LEU A 98 -11.34 17.15 -11.75
C LEU A 98 -11.71 17.12 -13.24
N GLY A 99 -12.98 17.36 -13.57
CA GLY A 99 -13.45 17.41 -14.97
C GLY A 99 -12.84 18.55 -15.77
N ASP A 100 -12.67 19.73 -15.17
CA ASP A 100 -12.06 20.88 -15.83
C ASP A 100 -10.56 20.67 -16.07
N ALA A 101 -9.87 20.10 -15.06
CA ALA A 101 -8.45 19.76 -15.18
C ALA A 101 -8.18 18.73 -16.27
N LEU A 102 -8.99 17.67 -16.34
CA LEU A 102 -8.86 16.62 -17.37
C LEU A 102 -9.14 17.17 -18.78
N LYS A 103 -10.17 18.00 -18.96
CA LYS A 103 -10.46 18.63 -20.27
C LYS A 103 -9.32 19.54 -20.72
N THR A 104 -8.77 20.37 -19.81
CA THR A 104 -7.66 21.27 -20.12
C THR A 104 -6.43 20.46 -20.54
N SER A 105 -6.04 19.47 -19.75
CA SER A 105 -4.83 18.67 -20.01
C SER A 105 -4.95 17.85 -21.30
N LEU A 106 -6.10 17.25 -21.59
CA LEU A 106 -6.34 16.55 -22.85
C LEU A 106 -6.23 17.47 -24.06
N GLY A 107 -6.70 18.72 -23.94
CA GLY A 107 -6.56 19.72 -25.01
C GLY A 107 -5.13 20.19 -25.22
N GLU A 108 -4.31 20.28 -24.17
CA GLU A 108 -2.93 20.77 -24.22
C GLU A 108 -1.90 19.69 -24.56
N THR A 109 -2.07 18.49 -24.01
CA THR A 109 -1.04 17.43 -24.07
C THR A 109 -1.51 16.14 -24.74
N GLY A 110 -2.80 15.99 -25.01
CA GLY A 110 -3.41 14.74 -25.45
C GLY A 110 -3.46 13.65 -24.37
N LYS A 111 -3.00 13.94 -23.14
CA LYS A 111 -2.99 13.04 -21.99
C LYS A 111 -3.79 13.60 -20.84
N ALA A 112 -4.47 12.73 -20.10
CA ALA A 112 -5.21 13.12 -18.90
C ALA A 112 -4.25 13.37 -17.74
N VAL A 113 -4.03 14.62 -17.36
CA VAL A 113 -3.21 15.04 -16.22
C VAL A 113 -4.15 15.40 -15.06
N PRO A 114 -4.02 14.78 -13.89
CA PRO A 114 -4.83 15.14 -12.73
C PRO A 114 -4.57 16.58 -12.28
N PRO A 115 -5.56 17.24 -11.63
CA PRO A 115 -5.35 18.52 -10.98
C PRO A 115 -4.32 18.43 -9.86
N ASN A 116 -3.89 19.58 -9.35
CA ASN A 116 -3.11 19.62 -8.13
C ASN A 116 -3.98 19.15 -6.95
N ILE A 117 -3.39 18.36 -6.09
CA ILE A 117 -4.11 17.65 -5.01
C ILE A 117 -3.44 17.94 -3.69
N THR A 118 -4.21 18.39 -2.70
CA THR A 118 -3.82 18.37 -1.30
C THR A 118 -4.67 17.35 -0.57
N ALA A 119 -4.05 16.42 0.17
CA ALA A 119 -4.73 15.41 0.95
C ALA A 119 -4.34 15.53 2.42
N VAL A 120 -5.32 15.49 3.31
CA VAL A 120 -5.12 15.45 4.78
C VAL A 120 -5.89 14.25 5.30
N GLY A 121 -5.24 13.40 6.08
CA GLY A 121 -5.88 12.19 6.55
C GLY A 121 -5.42 11.72 7.91
N ALA A 122 -6.28 10.90 8.54
CA ALA A 122 -5.97 10.17 9.76
C ALA A 122 -6.54 8.77 9.69
N LEU A 123 -5.87 7.83 10.34
CA LEU A 123 -6.25 6.42 10.38
C LEU A 123 -5.98 5.79 11.75
N GLY A 124 -6.66 4.68 12.01
CA GLY A 124 -6.42 3.86 13.19
C GLY A 124 -6.85 2.41 12.95
N THR A 125 -6.20 1.47 13.65
CA THR A 125 -6.48 0.04 13.55
C THR A 125 -6.66 -0.60 14.92
N GLU A 126 -7.23 -1.80 14.93
CA GLU A 126 -7.56 -2.53 16.17
C GLU A 126 -6.33 -2.91 17.01
N ASN A 127 -5.15 -3.10 16.38
CA ASN A 127 -3.92 -3.35 17.14
C ASN A 127 -3.34 -2.08 17.79
N GLY A 128 -3.99 -0.91 17.59
CA GLY A 128 -3.60 0.38 18.13
C GLY A 128 -2.62 1.16 17.25
N THR A 129 -2.33 0.71 16.02
CA THR A 129 -1.64 1.53 15.02
C THR A 129 -2.52 2.72 14.66
N ARG A 130 -1.92 3.92 14.60
CA ARG A 130 -2.61 5.16 14.24
C ARG A 130 -1.65 6.09 13.51
N GLY A 131 -2.21 6.94 12.67
CA GLY A 131 -1.42 7.89 11.91
C GLY A 131 -2.23 9.07 11.42
N ALA A 132 -1.53 10.16 11.13
CA ALA A 132 -2.08 11.34 10.46
C ALA A 132 -1.06 11.88 9.47
N PHE A 133 -1.52 12.42 8.37
CA PHE A 133 -0.65 12.95 7.33
C PHE A 133 -1.28 14.11 6.58
N ILE A 134 -0.41 14.91 5.96
CA ILE A 134 -0.73 15.84 4.90
C ILE A 134 0.19 15.56 3.72
N GLY A 135 -0.37 15.57 2.50
CA GLY A 135 0.37 15.43 1.27
C GLY A 135 -0.09 16.43 0.21
N HIS A 136 0.83 16.83 -0.64
CA HIS A 136 0.56 17.73 -1.75
C HIS A 136 1.24 17.24 -3.02
N ARG A 137 0.47 17.14 -4.11
CA ARG A 137 0.96 16.89 -5.45
C ARG A 137 0.67 18.10 -6.31
N HIS A 138 1.69 18.57 -7.03
CA HIS A 138 1.59 19.68 -7.93
C HIS A 138 2.27 19.36 -9.28
N THR A 139 1.66 19.81 -10.37
CA THR A 139 2.23 19.68 -11.70
C THR A 139 2.25 21.06 -12.38
N TRP A 140 3.33 21.36 -13.07
CA TRP A 140 3.51 22.61 -13.83
C TRP A 140 3.73 22.32 -15.32
N GLN A 141 3.56 23.35 -16.14
CA GLN A 141 3.89 23.33 -17.54
C GLN A 141 3.34 22.12 -18.29
N ALA A 142 2.02 21.88 -18.14
CA ALA A 142 1.34 20.75 -18.79
C ALA A 142 1.99 19.39 -18.47
N ASP A 143 2.28 19.13 -17.18
CA ASP A 143 2.91 17.91 -16.66
C ASP A 143 4.40 17.76 -17.05
N ARG A 144 5.09 18.85 -17.37
CA ARG A 144 6.54 18.81 -17.58
C ARG A 144 7.30 18.63 -16.27
N ASP A 145 6.87 19.34 -15.23
CA ASP A 145 7.46 19.30 -13.90
C ASP A 145 6.45 18.80 -12.87
N ARG A 146 6.88 17.93 -11.97
CA ARG A 146 6.06 17.30 -10.94
C ARG A 146 6.68 17.48 -9.56
N PHE A 147 5.88 17.89 -8.61
CA PHE A 147 6.22 17.90 -7.18
C PHE A 147 5.33 16.93 -6.43
N LEU A 148 5.90 16.23 -5.48
CA LEU A 148 5.18 15.45 -4.46
C LEU A 148 5.82 15.70 -3.11
N GLY A 149 5.03 16.22 -2.16
CA GLY A 149 5.45 16.43 -0.78
C GLY A 149 4.51 15.75 0.18
N ALA A 150 5.05 15.22 1.28
CA ALA A 150 4.25 14.65 2.36
C ALA A 150 4.92 14.89 3.71
N LEU A 151 4.10 15.08 4.74
CA LEU A 151 4.48 15.11 6.16
C LEU A 151 3.50 14.22 6.91
N GLY A 152 3.99 13.40 7.83
CA GLY A 152 3.12 12.53 8.62
C GLY A 152 3.70 12.16 9.96
N LYS A 153 2.81 11.77 10.87
CA LYS A 153 3.11 11.15 12.14
C LYS A 153 2.46 9.78 12.17
N VAL A 154 3.18 8.78 12.67
CA VAL A 154 2.71 7.40 12.81
C VAL A 154 3.11 6.83 14.15
N ASP A 155 2.20 6.09 14.77
CA ASP A 155 2.44 5.19 15.89
C ASP A 155 2.02 3.79 15.39
N ALA A 156 2.98 3.04 14.86
CA ALA A 156 2.74 1.73 14.26
C ALA A 156 3.14 0.60 15.21
N ARG A 157 2.28 -0.40 15.33
CA ARG A 157 2.54 -1.62 16.09
C ARG A 157 2.66 -2.78 15.12
N LEU A 158 3.83 -3.41 15.11
CA LEU A 158 4.21 -4.41 14.13
C LEU A 158 4.91 -5.58 14.82
N ASP A 159 5.02 -6.69 14.11
CA ASP A 159 5.81 -7.83 14.53
C ASP A 159 7.14 -7.88 13.76
N TYR A 160 8.23 -8.00 14.50
CA TYR A 160 9.55 -8.28 13.98
C TYR A 160 9.84 -9.77 14.05
N TYR A 161 10.29 -10.34 12.94
CA TYR A 161 10.64 -11.76 12.83
C TYR A 161 12.16 -11.91 12.65
N GLY A 162 12.88 -11.87 13.77
CA GLY A 162 14.34 -12.00 13.80
C GLY A 162 14.85 -13.35 13.33
N LEU A 163 16.13 -13.63 13.59
CA LEU A 163 16.84 -14.85 13.17
C LEU A 163 16.12 -16.16 13.55
N LEU A 164 15.37 -16.16 14.64
CA LEU A 164 14.63 -17.35 15.12
C LEU A 164 13.23 -17.48 14.52
N GLY A 165 12.81 -16.60 13.63
CA GLY A 165 11.48 -16.63 13.00
C GLY A 165 10.29 -16.41 13.94
N LYS A 166 10.55 -16.12 15.24
CA LYS A 166 9.51 -15.83 16.23
C LYS A 166 9.10 -14.37 16.16
N ALA A 167 7.79 -14.13 16.18
CA ALA A 167 7.24 -12.78 16.25
C ALA A 167 7.64 -12.08 17.55
N ARG A 168 8.12 -10.85 17.46
CA ARG A 168 8.35 -9.95 18.58
C ARG A 168 7.65 -8.64 18.28
N ALA A 169 6.64 -8.34 19.07
CA ALA A 169 5.90 -7.08 18.93
C ALA A 169 6.83 -5.89 19.20
N TYR A 170 6.79 -4.91 18.30
CA TYR A 170 7.47 -3.64 18.47
C TYR A 170 6.57 -2.48 18.04
N GLN A 171 6.86 -1.32 18.58
CA GLN A 171 6.19 -0.06 18.29
C GLN A 171 7.16 0.90 17.62
N LEU A 172 6.71 1.62 16.61
CA LEU A 172 7.41 2.71 15.96
C LEU A 172 6.59 3.99 16.13
N ASP A 173 6.96 4.85 17.08
CA ASP A 173 6.45 6.23 17.14
C ASP A 173 7.37 7.10 16.31
N GLY A 174 6.84 7.73 15.27
CA GLY A 174 7.66 8.49 14.35
C GLY A 174 6.95 9.64 13.65
N VAL A 175 7.78 10.57 13.19
CA VAL A 175 7.39 11.66 12.30
C VAL A 175 8.32 11.65 11.10
N GLY A 176 7.75 11.89 9.91
CA GLY A 176 8.54 11.88 8.68
C GLY A 176 8.03 12.87 7.65
N LEU A 177 8.93 13.34 6.82
CA LEU A 177 8.63 14.16 5.66
C LEU A 177 9.29 13.55 4.40
N MET A 178 8.69 13.82 3.25
CA MET A 178 9.23 13.47 1.95
C MET A 178 8.92 14.59 0.96
N GLN A 179 9.88 14.89 0.12
CA GLN A 179 9.74 15.83 -1.00
C GLN A 179 10.41 15.23 -2.24
N GLN A 180 9.72 15.30 -3.36
CA GLN A 180 10.21 14.83 -4.65
C GLN A 180 9.94 15.89 -5.70
N LEU A 181 10.90 16.13 -6.55
CA LEU A 181 10.79 16.92 -7.75
C LEU A 181 11.18 16.04 -8.93
N GLN A 182 10.42 16.06 -9.99
CA GLN A 182 10.76 15.37 -11.24
C GLN A 182 10.49 16.26 -12.43
N ALA A 183 11.36 16.20 -13.41
CA ALA A 183 11.19 16.87 -14.69
C ALA A 183 11.11 15.84 -15.81
N ARG A 184 10.32 16.13 -16.82
CA ARG A 184 10.18 15.32 -18.05
C ARG A 184 11.43 15.47 -18.91
N ALA A 185 11.95 14.37 -19.41
CA ALA A 185 13.08 14.36 -20.34
C ALA A 185 12.60 14.62 -21.77
N GLY A 186 12.65 15.88 -22.19
CA GLY A 186 12.16 16.28 -23.51
C GLY A 186 10.66 16.00 -23.70
N GLU A 187 10.28 15.46 -24.85
CA GLU A 187 8.91 15.06 -25.19
C GLU A 187 8.63 13.57 -24.91
N THR A 188 9.48 12.93 -24.09
CA THR A 188 9.33 11.50 -23.74
C THR A 188 8.41 11.30 -22.54
N ASP A 189 8.08 10.06 -22.19
CA ASP A 189 7.36 9.69 -20.98
C ASP A 189 8.29 9.38 -19.79
N TRP A 190 9.56 9.75 -19.90
CA TRP A 190 10.55 9.64 -18.84
C TRP A 190 10.56 10.89 -17.96
N PHE A 191 10.57 10.66 -16.66
CA PHE A 191 10.70 11.69 -15.63
C PHE A 191 11.89 11.35 -14.73
N PHE A 192 12.71 12.35 -14.42
CA PHE A 192 13.87 12.20 -13.53
C PHE A 192 13.89 13.32 -12.50
N GLY A 193 14.41 13.00 -11.32
CA GLY A 193 14.65 14.03 -10.33
C GLY A 193 14.97 13.52 -8.94
N PRO A 194 15.30 14.46 -8.02
CA PRO A 194 15.63 14.13 -6.65
C PRO A 194 14.40 13.85 -5.79
N ARG A 195 14.58 12.95 -4.81
CA ARG A 195 13.68 12.74 -3.68
C ARG A 195 14.47 12.86 -2.40
N TYR A 196 14.07 13.74 -1.51
CA TYR A 196 14.58 13.78 -0.15
C TYR A 196 13.54 13.23 0.81
N ALA A 197 13.95 12.37 1.73
CA ALA A 197 13.08 11.90 2.80
C ALA A 197 13.83 11.94 4.13
N TRP A 198 13.14 12.41 5.15
CA TRP A 198 13.61 12.41 6.52
C TRP A 198 12.57 11.77 7.43
N LEU A 199 13.04 10.87 8.28
CA LEU A 199 12.22 10.14 9.22
C LEU A 199 12.93 10.12 10.59
N LYS A 200 12.19 10.43 11.64
CA LYS A 200 12.59 10.27 13.03
C LYS A 200 11.66 9.27 13.67
N VAL A 201 12.19 8.19 14.23
CA VAL A 201 11.41 7.16 14.91
C VAL A 201 12.04 6.77 16.25
N ASN A 202 11.17 6.40 17.19
CA ASN A 202 11.52 5.81 18.47
C ASN A 202 11.00 4.36 18.47
N PRO A 203 11.85 3.39 18.10
CA PRO A 203 11.46 1.98 18.15
C PRO A 203 11.46 1.48 19.59
N ALA A 204 10.43 0.72 19.98
CA ALA A 204 10.31 0.10 21.29
C ALA A 204 9.80 -1.33 21.16
N PHE A 205 10.44 -2.30 21.85
CA PHE A 205 9.96 -3.66 21.95
C PHE A 205 9.12 -3.85 23.21
N GLY A 206 7.99 -4.59 23.10
CA GLY A 206 7.04 -4.77 24.18
C GLY A 206 7.55 -5.60 25.36
N ASP A 207 8.63 -6.35 25.17
CA ASP A 207 9.31 -7.14 26.21
C ASP A 207 10.36 -6.34 27.01
N GLY A 208 10.43 -5.04 26.80
CA GLY A 208 11.36 -4.15 27.49
C GLY A 208 12.81 -4.26 27.03
N TRP A 209 13.08 -4.93 25.93
CA TRP A 209 14.42 -5.05 25.39
C TRP A 209 14.85 -3.74 24.71
N PRO A 210 15.86 -3.06 25.28
CA PRO A 210 16.32 -1.76 24.75
C PRO A 210 17.39 -1.89 23.67
N ALA A 211 17.67 -3.11 23.17
CA ALA A 211 18.76 -3.38 22.25
C ALA A 211 18.26 -3.86 20.89
N ASP A 212 18.96 -3.45 19.82
CA ASP A 212 18.83 -4.03 18.50
C ASP A 212 19.41 -5.45 18.44
N LEU A 213 19.38 -6.09 17.26
CA LEU A 213 19.91 -7.45 17.08
C LEU A 213 21.44 -7.56 17.30
N ASP A 214 22.15 -6.45 17.23
CA ASP A 214 23.60 -6.37 17.46
C ASP A 214 23.90 -6.00 18.93
N GLY A 215 22.90 -5.99 19.82
CA GLY A 215 23.02 -5.68 21.26
C GLY A 215 23.15 -4.19 21.56
N ARG A 216 22.90 -3.30 20.59
CA ARG A 216 22.95 -1.86 20.78
C ARG A 216 21.64 -1.35 21.37
N PRO A 217 21.66 -0.39 22.30
CA PRO A 217 20.45 0.22 22.82
C PRO A 217 19.60 0.80 21.69
N LEU A 218 18.31 0.46 21.64
CA LEU A 218 17.36 1.12 20.75
C LEU A 218 17.19 2.57 21.21
N ARG A 219 17.81 3.46 20.47
CA ARG A 219 17.69 4.90 20.66
C ARG A 219 16.83 5.46 19.55
N GLU A 220 16.48 6.73 19.68
CA GLU A 220 15.95 7.50 18.57
C GLU A 220 16.75 7.26 17.30
N VAL A 221 16.10 6.77 16.24
CA VAL A 221 16.69 6.54 14.92
C VAL A 221 16.20 7.63 13.98
N ARG A 222 17.13 8.28 13.31
CA ARG A 222 16.82 9.22 12.24
C ARG A 222 17.33 8.65 10.91
N ILE A 223 16.51 8.73 9.90
CA ILE A 223 16.87 8.39 8.51
C ILE A 223 16.76 9.68 7.71
N GLY A 224 17.91 10.20 7.26
CA GLY A 224 17.98 11.24 6.27
C GLY A 224 18.52 10.64 4.99
N ARG A 225 17.73 10.68 3.89
CA ARG A 225 18.12 10.08 2.62
C ARG A 225 17.81 10.99 1.45
N LEU A 226 18.73 11.00 0.51
CA LEU A 226 18.58 11.61 -0.80
C LEU A 226 18.56 10.51 -1.85
N SER A 227 17.64 10.62 -2.79
CA SER A 227 17.50 9.65 -3.87
C SER A 227 17.47 10.35 -5.22
N LEU A 228 17.96 9.67 -6.25
CA LEU A 228 17.66 9.96 -7.64
C LEU A 228 16.57 9.00 -8.10
N VAL A 229 15.48 9.54 -8.61
CA VAL A 229 14.31 8.79 -9.10
C VAL A 229 14.19 8.98 -10.60
N GLY A 230 14.10 7.87 -11.33
CA GLY A 230 13.73 7.86 -12.74
C GLY A 230 12.45 7.03 -12.92
N SER A 231 11.48 7.54 -13.66
CA SER A 231 10.24 6.82 -13.93
C SER A 231 9.80 6.97 -15.39
N HIS A 232 9.19 5.92 -15.93
CA HIS A 232 8.56 5.88 -17.24
C HIS A 232 7.11 5.45 -17.07
N ASP A 233 6.16 6.23 -17.59
CA ASP A 233 4.74 6.04 -17.37
C ASP A 233 3.94 6.20 -18.67
N THR A 234 3.51 5.09 -19.24
CA THR A 234 2.70 5.03 -20.46
C THR A 234 1.28 4.52 -20.23
N ARG A 235 0.85 4.41 -18.95
CA ARG A 235 -0.47 3.90 -18.60
C ARG A 235 -1.57 4.73 -19.25
N ASP A 236 -2.58 4.05 -19.76
CA ASP A 236 -3.81 4.66 -20.29
C ASP A 236 -4.62 5.38 -19.21
N ASN A 237 -4.55 4.89 -17.97
CA ASN A 237 -5.29 5.40 -16.82
C ASN A 237 -4.46 5.29 -15.54
N ILE A 238 -4.42 6.37 -14.75
CA ILE A 238 -3.68 6.40 -13.48
C ILE A 238 -4.44 5.73 -12.32
N PHE A 239 -5.77 5.59 -12.42
CA PHE A 239 -6.60 5.00 -11.37
C PHE A 239 -6.66 3.48 -11.49
N THR A 240 -7.08 2.99 -12.65
CA THR A 240 -7.17 1.57 -12.95
C THR A 240 -6.68 1.33 -14.37
N PRO A 241 -5.39 1.16 -14.57
CA PRO A 241 -4.81 0.94 -15.90
C PRO A 241 -5.35 -0.34 -16.53
N THR A 242 -5.52 -0.30 -17.85
CA THR A 242 -5.90 -1.45 -18.67
C THR A 242 -4.92 -1.70 -19.81
N ASP A 243 -4.04 -0.73 -20.08
CA ASP A 243 -3.00 -0.80 -21.10
C ASP A 243 -1.80 0.07 -20.70
N GLY A 244 -0.61 -0.32 -21.15
CA GLY A 244 0.63 0.39 -20.90
C GLY A 244 1.36 -0.05 -19.64
N HIS A 245 2.46 0.62 -19.35
CA HIS A 245 3.33 0.23 -18.24
C HIS A 245 3.79 1.42 -17.39
N PHE A 246 4.22 1.09 -16.16
CA PHE A 246 4.91 2.00 -15.27
C PHE A 246 6.18 1.33 -14.76
N VAL A 247 7.33 1.99 -14.91
CA VAL A 247 8.60 1.55 -14.36
C VAL A 247 9.20 2.68 -13.53
N GLU A 248 9.73 2.38 -12.36
CA GLU A 248 10.46 3.33 -11.53
C GLU A 248 11.76 2.70 -11.01
N ALA A 249 12.85 3.45 -11.13
CA ALA A 249 14.14 3.16 -10.51
C ALA A 249 14.47 4.26 -9.51
N GLU A 250 14.88 3.89 -8.30
CA GLU A 250 15.30 4.80 -7.25
C GLU A 250 16.69 4.39 -6.71
N LEU A 251 17.65 5.30 -6.80
CA LEU A 251 18.98 5.15 -6.20
C LEU A 251 19.05 5.99 -4.94
N VAL A 252 19.22 5.35 -3.80
CA VAL A 252 19.13 5.96 -2.47
C VAL A 252 20.53 6.03 -1.82
N ALA A 253 20.87 7.19 -1.26
CA ALA A 253 21.96 7.36 -0.31
C ALA A 253 21.44 7.95 0.99
N ALA A 254 21.67 7.27 2.11
CA ALA A 254 21.36 7.75 3.45
C ALA A 254 22.65 8.00 4.22
N SER A 255 22.69 9.10 4.96
CA SER A 255 23.88 9.46 5.75
C SER A 255 23.58 10.44 6.88
N PRO A 256 24.52 10.59 7.85
CA PRO A 256 24.41 11.61 8.88
C PRO A 256 24.38 13.05 8.34
N GLN A 257 25.08 13.33 7.23
CA GLN A 257 25.06 14.66 6.60
C GLN A 257 23.67 15.03 6.06
N LEU A 258 22.82 14.04 5.80
CA LEU A 258 21.44 14.23 5.39
C LEU A 258 20.46 14.24 6.58
N GLY A 259 20.96 14.31 7.84
CA GLY A 259 20.16 14.33 9.05
C GLY A 259 19.81 12.94 9.60
N GLY A 260 20.47 11.89 9.12
CA GLY A 260 20.31 10.50 9.59
C GLY A 260 21.21 10.15 10.78
N THR A 261 21.06 8.95 11.32
CA THR A 261 21.94 8.35 12.35
C THR A 261 22.74 7.16 11.81
N SER A 262 22.43 6.71 10.61
CA SER A 262 23.09 5.57 9.96
C SER A 262 23.42 5.88 8.50
N SER A 263 24.35 5.11 7.92
CA SER A 263 24.77 5.24 6.53
C SER A 263 24.48 3.97 5.77
N TYR A 264 23.69 4.08 4.69
CA TYR A 264 23.39 2.97 3.79
C TYR A 264 23.09 3.45 2.38
N GLN A 265 23.14 2.54 1.45
CA GLN A 265 22.73 2.71 0.06
C GLN A 265 21.63 1.70 -0.26
N GLN A 266 20.70 2.09 -1.12
CA GLN A 266 19.62 1.20 -1.55
C GLN A 266 19.30 1.45 -3.02
N VAL A 267 18.95 0.40 -3.73
CA VAL A 267 18.41 0.45 -5.09
C VAL A 267 17.04 -0.19 -5.05
N ASN A 268 16.04 0.54 -5.54
CA ASN A 268 14.67 0.07 -5.69
C ASN A 268 14.31 0.10 -7.17
N LEU A 269 13.87 -1.04 -7.69
CA LEU A 269 13.31 -1.16 -9.03
C LEU A 269 11.91 -1.72 -8.89
N ARG A 270 10.94 -1.11 -9.56
CA ARG A 270 9.58 -1.63 -9.66
C ARG A 270 9.03 -1.41 -11.04
N GLY A 271 8.26 -2.37 -11.50
CA GLY A 271 7.62 -2.32 -12.80
C GLY A 271 6.25 -2.95 -12.76
N PHE A 272 5.33 -2.34 -13.47
CA PHE A 272 3.97 -2.80 -13.68
C PHE A 272 3.65 -2.72 -15.16
N ASP A 273 2.97 -3.72 -15.69
CA ASP A 273 2.59 -3.77 -17.10
C ASP A 273 1.16 -4.30 -17.23
N TRP A 274 0.34 -3.63 -18.03
CA TRP A 274 -1.03 -4.02 -18.32
C TRP A 274 -1.16 -4.27 -19.80
N ILE A 275 -1.49 -5.51 -20.16
CA ILE A 275 -1.49 -6.02 -21.53
C ILE A 275 -2.92 -6.43 -21.89
N PRO A 276 -3.59 -5.69 -22.80
CA PRO A 276 -4.87 -6.11 -23.32
C PRO A 276 -4.72 -7.41 -24.13
N MET A 277 -5.33 -8.51 -23.65
CA MET A 277 -5.29 -9.82 -24.31
C MET A 277 -6.43 -9.99 -25.34
N GLY A 278 -7.06 -8.88 -25.75
CA GLY A 278 -8.33 -8.88 -26.47
C GLY A 278 -9.52 -8.94 -25.51
N LYS A 279 -10.64 -8.27 -25.88
CA LYS A 279 -11.84 -8.29 -25.02
C LYS A 279 -12.30 -9.73 -24.82
N PRO A 280 -12.62 -10.16 -23.58
CA PRO A 280 -12.75 -9.34 -22.37
C PRO A 280 -11.57 -9.43 -21.36
N PHE A 281 -10.34 -9.77 -21.80
CA PHE A 281 -9.24 -10.11 -20.90
C PHE A 281 -8.14 -9.05 -20.86
N ILE A 282 -7.58 -8.82 -19.66
CA ILE A 282 -6.39 -7.99 -19.42
C ILE A 282 -5.44 -8.80 -18.54
N LEU A 283 -4.18 -8.92 -18.96
CA LEU A 283 -3.10 -9.50 -18.19
C LEU A 283 -2.32 -8.37 -17.53
N ALA A 284 -2.13 -8.44 -16.22
CA ALA A 284 -1.30 -7.48 -15.51
C ALA A 284 -0.11 -8.19 -14.85
N LEU A 285 1.08 -7.59 -14.96
CA LEU A 285 2.34 -8.11 -14.47
C LEU A 285 2.97 -7.11 -13.50
N ARG A 286 3.59 -7.60 -12.44
CA ARG A 286 4.34 -6.80 -11.48
C ARG A 286 5.68 -7.45 -11.17
N GLY A 287 6.73 -6.63 -11.11
CA GLY A 287 8.04 -7.00 -10.61
C GLY A 287 8.63 -5.92 -9.72
N ASP A 288 9.09 -6.28 -8.52
CA ASP A 288 9.80 -5.40 -7.61
C ASP A 288 11.13 -6.05 -7.21
N VAL A 289 12.21 -5.25 -7.19
CA VAL A 289 13.51 -5.66 -6.66
C VAL A 289 14.04 -4.53 -5.78
N GLN A 290 14.43 -4.87 -4.57
CA GLN A 290 15.06 -3.96 -3.64
C GLN A 290 16.36 -4.56 -3.13
N THR A 291 17.43 -3.78 -3.10
CA THR A 291 18.74 -4.18 -2.55
C THR A 291 19.31 -3.07 -1.71
N SER A 292 19.90 -3.41 -0.57
CA SER A 292 20.50 -2.44 0.36
C SER A 292 21.86 -2.90 0.85
N ARG A 293 22.75 -1.93 1.10
CA ARG A 293 24.09 -2.14 1.67
C ARG A 293 24.37 -1.07 2.72
N GLY A 294 25.14 -1.43 3.75
CA GLY A 294 25.50 -0.54 4.85
C GLY A 294 24.63 -0.79 6.09
N ASP A 295 24.57 0.22 6.96
CA ASP A 295 23.90 0.13 8.27
C ASP A 295 22.42 0.55 8.16
N ILE A 296 21.62 -0.29 7.50
CA ILE A 296 20.19 -0.05 7.35
C ILE A 296 19.44 -0.46 8.62
N PRO A 297 18.60 0.42 9.23
CA PRO A 297 17.75 0.06 10.36
C PRO A 297 16.83 -1.12 10.03
N PHE A 298 16.60 -2.02 11.00
CA PHE A 298 15.84 -3.25 10.78
C PHE A 298 14.43 -3.00 10.22
N PHE A 299 13.74 -1.95 10.64
CA PHE A 299 12.41 -1.59 10.19
C PHE A 299 12.37 -0.91 8.79
N ALA A 300 13.55 -0.55 8.23
CA ALA A 300 13.68 0.07 6.91
C ALA A 300 14.21 -0.92 5.84
N LYS A 301 14.47 -2.17 6.22
CA LYS A 301 14.97 -3.20 5.30
C LYS A 301 13.96 -3.54 4.22
N PRO A 302 14.43 -3.90 3.01
CA PRO A 302 13.62 -4.53 1.97
C PRO A 302 12.80 -5.71 2.50
N PHE A 303 11.57 -5.86 2.02
CA PHE A 303 10.69 -6.96 2.40
C PHE A 303 9.80 -7.43 1.24
N VAL A 304 9.31 -8.67 1.36
CA VAL A 304 8.35 -9.23 0.41
C VAL A 304 6.98 -8.59 0.65
N ASN A 305 6.55 -7.76 -0.31
CA ASN A 305 5.26 -7.08 -0.30
C ASN A 305 4.31 -7.74 -1.30
N LEU A 306 3.53 -8.73 -0.85
CA LEU A 306 2.52 -9.45 -1.63
C LEU A 306 1.19 -9.48 -0.90
N ARG A 307 0.09 -9.45 -1.67
CA ARG A 307 -1.25 -9.68 -1.10
C ARG A 307 -1.29 -11.08 -0.45
N GLY A 308 -1.75 -11.18 0.81
CA GLY A 308 -1.77 -12.41 1.59
C GLY A 308 -0.52 -12.65 2.45
N ILE A 309 0.49 -11.80 2.36
CA ILE A 309 1.66 -11.78 3.24
C ILE A 309 1.58 -10.55 4.15
N PRO A 310 1.65 -10.68 5.48
CA PRO A 310 1.74 -9.53 6.37
C PRO A 310 2.98 -8.70 6.05
N ALA A 311 2.84 -7.36 6.01
CA ALA A 311 3.95 -6.46 5.77
C ALA A 311 5.11 -6.75 6.74
N VAL A 312 6.35 -6.58 6.25
CA VAL A 312 7.62 -6.83 6.95
C VAL A 312 7.84 -8.26 7.49
N ARG A 313 6.96 -9.23 7.17
CA ARG A 313 7.09 -10.63 7.62
C ARG A 313 8.37 -11.29 7.11
N TYR A 314 8.68 -11.11 5.85
CA TYR A 314 9.88 -11.62 5.18
C TYR A 314 10.73 -10.45 4.71
N GLN A 315 11.75 -10.12 5.50
CA GLN A 315 12.62 -8.98 5.25
C GLN A 315 14.09 -9.33 5.43
N ASP A 316 14.95 -8.78 4.59
CA ASP A 316 16.40 -8.83 4.72
C ASP A 316 17.03 -7.66 3.91
N ASN A 317 18.32 -7.70 3.64
CA ASN A 317 19.01 -6.66 2.89
C ASN A 317 18.55 -6.57 1.43
N ASN A 318 17.99 -7.65 0.89
CA ASN A 318 17.45 -7.71 -0.45
C ASN A 318 16.07 -8.36 -0.43
N ALA A 319 15.19 -7.94 -1.33
CA ALA A 319 13.90 -8.58 -1.57
C ALA A 319 13.54 -8.47 -3.04
N ALA A 320 12.88 -9.51 -3.56
CA ALA A 320 12.29 -9.50 -4.88
C ALA A 320 10.88 -10.07 -4.84
N VAL A 321 10.00 -9.55 -5.69
CA VAL A 321 8.61 -9.94 -5.83
C VAL A 321 8.25 -10.00 -7.30
N ALA A 322 7.50 -11.02 -7.69
CA ALA A 322 6.81 -11.10 -8.97
C ALA A 322 5.34 -11.46 -8.73
N GLU A 323 4.43 -10.80 -9.42
CA GLU A 323 3.00 -11.06 -9.32
C GLU A 323 2.37 -10.98 -10.70
N VAL A 324 1.42 -11.87 -10.99
CA VAL A 324 0.62 -11.88 -12.20
C VAL A 324 -0.86 -11.84 -11.82
N GLU A 325 -1.63 -11.06 -12.56
CA GLU A 325 -3.07 -10.91 -12.37
C GLU A 325 -3.78 -10.97 -13.72
N LEU A 326 -4.82 -11.79 -13.83
CA LEU A 326 -5.66 -11.89 -15.01
C LEU A 326 -7.05 -11.35 -14.66
N TRP A 327 -7.49 -10.36 -15.43
CA TRP A 327 -8.82 -9.78 -15.35
C TRP A 327 -9.71 -10.34 -16.45
N TRP A 328 -10.94 -10.64 -16.08
CA TRP A 328 -12.02 -10.96 -16.99
C TRP A 328 -13.15 -9.95 -16.81
N GLN A 329 -13.33 -9.09 -17.79
CA GLN A 329 -14.44 -8.13 -17.83
C GLN A 329 -15.74 -8.86 -18.17
N ALA A 330 -16.40 -9.42 -17.15
CA ALA A 330 -17.59 -10.24 -17.30
C ALA A 330 -18.81 -9.45 -17.80
N THR A 331 -18.91 -8.18 -17.44
CA THR A 331 -19.94 -7.22 -17.91
C THR A 331 -19.32 -5.83 -18.08
N PRO A 332 -20.01 -4.85 -18.67
CA PRO A 332 -19.50 -3.48 -18.76
C PRO A 332 -19.15 -2.82 -17.43
N ARG A 333 -19.71 -3.31 -16.30
CA ARG A 333 -19.48 -2.78 -14.95
C ARG A 333 -18.68 -3.70 -14.03
N TRP A 334 -18.71 -5.01 -14.27
CA TRP A 334 -18.11 -5.98 -13.38
C TRP A 334 -16.98 -6.73 -14.02
N SER A 335 -15.86 -6.79 -13.33
CA SER A 335 -14.72 -7.64 -13.67
C SER A 335 -14.43 -8.60 -12.54
N LEU A 336 -14.07 -9.82 -12.89
CA LEU A 336 -13.50 -10.82 -12.00
C LEU A 336 -12.01 -10.89 -12.25
N LEU A 337 -11.22 -11.22 -11.25
CA LEU A 337 -9.78 -11.38 -11.40
C LEU A 337 -9.24 -12.52 -10.56
N GLY A 338 -8.20 -13.14 -11.08
CA GLY A 338 -7.37 -14.10 -10.37
C GLY A 338 -5.93 -13.64 -10.37
N PHE A 339 -5.20 -13.87 -9.28
CA PHE A 339 -3.79 -13.49 -9.19
C PHE A 339 -2.97 -14.51 -8.43
N THR A 340 -1.69 -14.53 -8.74
CA THR A 340 -0.69 -15.28 -7.99
C THR A 340 0.62 -14.51 -7.98
N GLY A 341 1.39 -14.67 -6.93
CA GLY A 341 2.69 -14.03 -6.79
C GLY A 341 3.66 -14.86 -5.99
N ALA A 342 4.93 -14.56 -6.18
CA ALA A 342 6.02 -15.15 -5.42
C ALA A 342 7.02 -14.07 -5.02
N GLY A 343 7.65 -14.24 -3.85
CA GLY A 343 8.66 -13.33 -3.36
C GLY A 343 9.71 -14.02 -2.52
N ARG A 344 10.87 -13.39 -2.42
CA ARG A 344 12.00 -13.87 -1.63
C ARG A 344 12.73 -12.70 -0.99
N ALA A 345 13.14 -12.85 0.27
CA ALA A 345 14.05 -11.92 0.94
C ALA A 345 15.32 -12.64 1.34
N TRP A 346 16.49 -12.05 1.06
CA TRP A 346 17.80 -12.68 1.30
C TRP A 346 18.86 -11.63 1.64
N GLY A 347 19.97 -12.06 2.23
CA GLY A 347 21.11 -11.17 2.50
C GLY A 347 21.90 -11.53 3.75
N LYS A 348 21.69 -10.81 4.85
CA LYS A 348 22.46 -11.01 6.09
C LYS A 348 22.04 -12.28 6.82
N ARG A 349 20.75 -12.64 6.75
CA ARG A 349 20.19 -13.80 7.43
C ARG A 349 20.42 -15.08 6.62
N ASP A 350 19.95 -15.09 5.38
CA ASP A 350 19.99 -16.25 4.49
C ASP A 350 20.59 -15.87 3.15
N ALA A 351 21.49 -16.69 2.61
CA ALA A 351 21.97 -16.54 1.24
C ALA A 351 20.81 -16.74 0.24
N PHE A 352 20.92 -16.21 -0.97
CA PHE A 352 19.85 -16.32 -1.98
C PHE A 352 19.40 -17.77 -2.21
N SER A 353 20.34 -18.73 -2.26
CA SER A 353 20.03 -20.15 -2.48
C SER A 353 19.33 -20.83 -1.29
N GLN A 354 19.43 -20.28 -0.10
CA GLN A 354 18.87 -20.81 1.15
C GLN A 354 17.59 -20.10 1.59
N ALA A 355 17.39 -18.88 1.11
CA ALA A 355 16.23 -18.07 1.48
C ALA A 355 14.93 -18.70 0.96
N GLU A 356 13.92 -18.68 1.80
CA GLU A 356 12.58 -19.20 1.48
C GLU A 356 11.93 -18.37 0.36
N THR A 357 11.36 -19.05 -0.63
CA THR A 357 10.44 -18.43 -1.59
C THR A 357 9.02 -18.60 -1.08
N VAL A 358 8.35 -17.49 -0.85
CA VAL A 358 6.96 -17.49 -0.42
C VAL A 358 6.05 -17.15 -1.60
N SER A 359 4.90 -17.81 -1.68
CA SER A 359 3.93 -17.60 -2.76
C SER A 359 2.54 -17.35 -2.20
N THR A 360 1.74 -16.64 -2.98
CA THR A 360 0.35 -16.34 -2.69
C THR A 360 -0.51 -16.59 -3.91
N VAL A 361 -1.78 -16.86 -3.66
CA VAL A 361 -2.81 -16.98 -4.70
C VAL A 361 -4.06 -16.29 -4.20
N GLY A 362 -4.82 -15.72 -5.12
CA GLY A 362 -6.06 -15.06 -4.76
C GLY A 362 -6.99 -14.83 -5.92
N ALA A 363 -8.16 -14.33 -5.59
CA ALA A 363 -9.17 -13.92 -6.54
C ALA A 363 -9.90 -12.68 -6.02
N GLY A 364 -10.50 -11.93 -6.90
CA GLY A 364 -11.24 -10.74 -6.53
C GLY A 364 -12.27 -10.34 -7.57
N PHE A 365 -12.94 -9.25 -7.29
CA PHE A 365 -13.86 -8.62 -8.23
C PHE A 365 -13.69 -7.11 -8.21
N ARG A 366 -14.06 -6.47 -9.30
CA ARG A 366 -14.06 -5.01 -9.46
C ARG A 366 -15.39 -4.55 -10.01
N TYR A 367 -15.86 -3.44 -9.49
CA TYR A 367 -16.98 -2.69 -10.02
C TYR A 367 -16.49 -1.36 -10.55
N LEU A 368 -16.86 -0.99 -11.77
CA LEU A 368 -16.54 0.29 -12.40
C LEU A 368 -17.39 1.38 -11.75
N ILE A 369 -16.89 1.96 -10.65
CA ILE A 369 -17.63 2.88 -9.80
C ILE A 369 -17.70 4.31 -10.36
N ALA A 370 -16.77 4.67 -11.25
CA ALA A 370 -16.81 5.94 -11.98
C ALA A 370 -16.35 5.71 -13.43
N ARG A 371 -17.31 5.52 -14.34
CA ARG A 371 -17.07 5.13 -15.73
C ARG A 371 -16.21 6.14 -16.48
N LYS A 372 -16.52 7.44 -16.36
CA LYS A 372 -15.77 8.51 -17.04
C LYS A 372 -14.32 8.67 -16.60
N LEU A 373 -13.99 8.13 -15.42
CA LEU A 373 -12.64 8.12 -14.86
C LEU A 373 -11.95 6.77 -15.00
N GLY A 374 -12.65 5.73 -15.47
CA GLY A 374 -12.14 4.36 -15.47
C GLY A 374 -11.81 3.85 -14.06
N LEU A 375 -12.41 4.42 -13.01
CA LEU A 375 -12.12 4.07 -11.63
C LEU A 375 -12.93 2.85 -11.20
N HIS A 376 -12.23 1.81 -10.77
CA HIS A 376 -12.82 0.60 -10.22
C HIS A 376 -12.66 0.56 -8.69
N ALA A 377 -13.62 -0.05 -8.02
CA ALA A 377 -13.52 -0.44 -6.62
C ALA A 377 -13.90 -1.91 -6.47
N GLY A 378 -13.35 -2.59 -5.47
CA GLY A 378 -13.65 -4.01 -5.28
C GLY A 378 -12.95 -4.64 -4.10
N ILE A 379 -12.94 -5.96 -4.07
CA ILE A 379 -12.37 -6.74 -2.98
C ILE A 379 -11.52 -7.86 -3.55
N ASP A 380 -10.35 -8.05 -2.96
CA ASP A 380 -9.44 -9.17 -3.21
C ASP A 380 -9.41 -10.10 -2.01
N PHE A 381 -9.44 -11.39 -2.26
CA PHE A 381 -9.19 -12.44 -1.28
C PHE A 381 -7.89 -13.13 -1.64
N ALA A 382 -6.95 -13.15 -0.71
CA ALA A 382 -5.64 -13.76 -0.89
C ALA A 382 -5.39 -14.85 0.15
N THR A 383 -4.64 -15.87 -0.25
CA THR A 383 -4.14 -16.92 0.63
C THR A 383 -2.63 -17.01 0.49
N GLY A 384 -1.94 -17.00 1.60
CA GLY A 384 -0.49 -17.16 1.70
C GLY A 384 -0.10 -18.10 2.84
N PRO A 385 1.19 -18.29 3.11
CA PRO A 385 1.68 -19.18 4.17
C PRO A 385 1.19 -18.82 5.58
N GLN A 386 0.85 -17.54 5.84
CA GLN A 386 0.36 -17.07 7.14
C GLN A 386 -1.17 -17.12 7.28
N GLY A 387 -1.89 -17.57 6.24
CA GLY A 387 -3.34 -17.66 6.25
C GLY A 387 -4.02 -16.89 5.15
N ARG A 388 -5.21 -16.41 5.43
CA ARG A 388 -6.07 -15.70 4.48
C ARG A 388 -6.20 -14.23 4.84
N ALA A 389 -6.23 -13.39 3.82
CA ALA A 389 -6.47 -11.95 3.96
C ALA A 389 -7.49 -11.49 2.91
N PHE A 390 -8.15 -10.37 3.17
CA PHE A 390 -8.92 -9.69 2.14
C PHE A 390 -8.54 -8.21 2.12
N TYR A 391 -8.69 -7.59 0.95
CA TYR A 391 -8.32 -6.20 0.71
C TYR A 391 -9.45 -5.48 0.00
N ILE A 392 -9.84 -4.33 0.52
CA ILE A 392 -10.74 -3.42 -0.19
C ILE A 392 -9.88 -2.52 -1.07
N GLN A 393 -10.13 -2.55 -2.37
CA GLN A 393 -9.36 -1.85 -3.38
C GLN A 393 -10.17 -0.73 -4.01
N VAL A 394 -9.55 0.43 -4.18
CA VAL A 394 -10.06 1.53 -5.00
C VAL A 394 -8.95 1.95 -5.96
N GLY A 395 -9.16 1.74 -7.23
CA GLY A 395 -8.12 1.85 -8.26
C GLY A 395 -7.26 0.59 -8.35
N SER A 396 -6.03 0.74 -8.86
CA SER A 396 -5.06 -0.35 -8.97
C SER A 396 -4.47 -0.71 -7.60
N PRO A 397 -4.29 -2.01 -7.28
CA PRO A 397 -3.61 -2.44 -6.06
C PRO A 397 -2.10 -2.14 -6.09
N TRP A 398 -1.55 -1.90 -7.27
CA TRP A 398 -0.12 -1.63 -7.48
C TRP A 398 0.11 -0.13 -7.68
N ARG A 399 0.82 0.51 -6.72
CA ARG A 399 1.15 1.93 -6.71
C ARG A 399 2.58 2.20 -6.28
#